data_ef0942ba0a53d07c4bfcd88e421f4eaa
#
_entry.id   ef0942ba0a53d07c4bfcd88e421f4eaa
#
_cell.length_a   1.000
_cell.length_b   1.000
_cell.length_c   1.000
_cell.angle_alpha   90.00
_cell.angle_beta   90.00
_cell.angle_gamma   90.00
#
_symmetry.space_group_name_H-M   'P 1'
#
loop_
_entity.id
_entity.type
_entity.pdbx_description
1 polymer ?
#
loop_
_entity_poly.entity_id
_entity_poly.type
_entity_poly.pdbx_seq_one_letter_code
_entity_poly.pdbx_strand_id
1 'polypeptide(L)' 'MRRMDNSTTSLIAARLTRAIVEHRLQPGTKLAEQKLADHFGVSRTLVRQALFQLSQNRLVRLEPARGAFVAGPSADEARQ' A
#
# COMPACT_ATOMS: atom_id res chain seq x y z
N MET A 1 4.34 12.04 -21.70
CA MET A 1 4.17 11.81 -21.52
C MET A 1 3.91 10.83 -20.88
N ARG A 2 3.82 10.04 -20.75
CA ARG A 2 3.74 9.10 -20.16
C ARG A 2 3.65 9.19 -18.80
N ARG A 3 3.59 10.15 -18.29
CA ARG A 3 3.49 10.36 -17.01
C ARG A 3 2.16 10.07 -16.53
N MET A 4 1.17 9.79 -17.31
CA MET A 4 -0.12 9.52 -16.83
C MET A 4 -0.20 8.32 -15.94
N ASP A 5 0.44 7.22 -16.31
CA ASP A 5 0.42 6.04 -15.47
C ASP A 5 1.14 6.29 -14.17
N ASN A 6 2.25 7.02 -14.24
CA ASN A 6 2.96 7.35 -13.03
C ASN A 6 2.12 8.24 -12.12
N SER A 7 1.37 9.15 -12.71
CA SER A 7 0.53 10.02 -11.92
C SER A 7 -0.54 9.25 -11.16
N THR A 8 -1.17 8.29 -11.83
CA THR A 8 -2.20 7.51 -11.18
C THR A 8 -1.60 6.65 -10.09
N THR A 9 -0.49 6.00 -10.36
CA THR A 9 0.18 5.18 -9.37
C THR A 9 0.60 6.02 -8.17
N SER A 10 1.14 7.19 -8.44
CA SER A 10 1.56 8.08 -7.35
C SER A 10 0.38 8.56 -6.52
N LEU A 11 -0.75 8.81 -7.16
CA LEU A 11 -1.93 9.23 -6.44
C LEU A 11 -2.42 8.14 -5.50
N ILE A 12 -2.45 6.90 -5.99
CA ILE A 12 -2.86 5.78 -5.15
C ILE A 12 -1.90 5.62 -3.98
N ALA A 13 -0.60 5.69 -4.26
CA ALA A 13 0.39 5.56 -3.21
C ALA A 13 0.24 6.67 -2.19
N ALA A 14 -0.04 7.89 -2.63
CA ALA A 14 -0.21 9.01 -1.72
C ALA A 14 -1.43 8.83 -0.83
N ARG A 15 -2.52 8.34 -1.40
CA ARG A 15 -3.71 8.12 -0.62
C ARG A 15 -3.50 7.04 0.43
N LEU A 16 -2.82 5.96 0.06
CA LEU A 16 -2.53 4.90 1.01
C LEU A 16 -1.56 5.38 2.08
N THR A 17 -0.57 6.17 1.69
CA THR A 17 0.39 6.74 2.63
C THR A 17 -0.36 7.55 3.69
N ARG A 18 -1.28 8.39 3.24
CA ARG A 18 -2.02 9.23 4.16
C ARG A 18 -2.83 8.38 5.13
N ALA A 19 -3.49 7.32 4.63
CA ALA A 19 -4.28 6.46 5.50
C ALA A 19 -3.40 5.78 6.54
N ILE A 20 -2.18 5.40 6.15
CA ILE A 20 -1.26 4.77 7.09
C ILE A 20 -0.79 5.78 8.12
N VAL A 21 -0.40 6.96 7.68
CA VAL A 21 0.10 7.99 8.58
C VAL A 21 -0.98 8.45 9.54
N GLU A 22 -2.22 8.52 9.07
CA GLU A 22 -3.33 8.94 9.92
C GLU A 22 -3.90 7.80 10.74
N HIS A 23 -3.24 6.65 10.70
CA HIS A 23 -3.65 5.49 11.50
C HIS A 23 -5.02 4.92 11.14
N ARG A 24 -5.47 5.16 9.91
CA ARG A 24 -6.69 4.52 9.45
C ARG A 24 -6.40 3.10 8.98
N LEU A 25 -5.14 2.83 8.65
CA LEU A 25 -4.66 1.49 8.33
C LEU A 25 -3.61 1.13 9.36
N GLN A 26 -3.91 0.13 10.16
CA GLN A 26 -3.02 -0.26 11.24
C GLN A 26 -1.88 -1.13 10.74
N PRO A 27 -0.74 -1.14 11.44
CA PRO A 27 0.35 -2.04 11.07
C PRO A 27 -0.15 -3.48 11.03
N GLY A 28 0.30 -4.20 10.01
CA GLY A 28 -0.11 -5.59 9.84
C GLY A 28 -1.37 -5.79 9.04
N THR A 29 -2.07 -4.71 8.71
CA THR A 29 -3.29 -4.82 7.92
C THR A 29 -2.96 -5.30 6.53
N LYS A 30 -3.69 -6.27 6.03
CA LYS A 30 -3.48 -6.76 4.69
C LYS A 30 -4.11 -5.81 3.68
N LEU A 31 -3.34 -5.49 2.65
CA LEU A 31 -3.80 -4.61 1.59
C LEU A 31 -4.12 -5.46 0.37
N ALA A 32 -5.39 -5.81 0.21
CA ALA A 32 -5.82 -6.70 -0.86
C ALA A 32 -5.90 -5.94 -2.18
N GLU A 33 -5.12 -6.41 -3.16
CA GLU A 33 -5.05 -5.73 -4.46
C GLU A 33 -6.41 -5.56 -5.10
N GLN A 34 -7.23 -6.60 -5.08
CA GLN A 34 -8.51 -6.53 -5.74
C GLN A 34 -9.43 -5.50 -5.09
N LYS A 35 -9.44 -5.47 -3.78
CA LYS A 35 -10.29 -4.53 -3.08
C LYS A 35 -9.83 -3.11 -3.34
N LEU A 36 -8.53 -2.89 -3.37
CA LEU A 36 -8.01 -1.56 -3.64
C LEU A 36 -8.28 -1.15 -5.08
N ALA A 37 -8.16 -2.10 -6.01
CA ALA A 37 -8.45 -1.80 -7.41
C ALA A 37 -9.91 -1.40 -7.55
N ASP A 38 -10.80 -2.10 -6.87
CA ASP A 38 -12.21 -1.77 -6.94
C ASP A 38 -12.49 -0.42 -6.30
N HIS A 39 -11.84 -0.16 -5.19
CA HIS A 39 -12.05 1.10 -4.47
C HIS A 39 -11.59 2.31 -5.29
N PHE A 40 -10.43 2.19 -5.93
CA PHE A 40 -9.89 3.29 -6.71
C PHE A 40 -10.38 3.31 -8.15
N GLY A 41 -11.04 2.25 -8.59
CA GLY A 41 -11.51 2.19 -9.96
C GLY A 41 -10.38 2.03 -10.96
N VAL A 42 -9.36 1.28 -10.61
CA VAL A 42 -8.19 1.06 -11.47
C VAL A 42 -7.87 -0.41 -11.57
N SER A 43 -6.88 -0.74 -12.40
CA SER A 43 -6.48 -2.13 -12.55
C SER A 43 -5.64 -2.57 -11.36
N ARG A 44 -5.58 -3.89 -11.17
CA ARG A 44 -4.74 -4.43 -10.10
C ARG A 44 -3.27 -4.15 -10.37
N THR A 45 -2.89 -4.05 -11.64
CA THR A 45 -1.51 -3.74 -11.98
C THR A 45 -1.10 -2.38 -11.41
N LEU A 46 -1.98 -1.38 -11.52
CA LEU A 46 -1.66 -0.06 -10.98
C LEU A 46 -1.59 -0.10 -9.46
N VAL A 47 -2.48 -0.85 -8.84
CA VAL A 47 -2.44 -1.00 -7.39
C VAL A 47 -1.13 -1.64 -6.96
N ARG A 48 -0.73 -2.69 -7.68
CA ARG A 48 0.51 -3.40 -7.35
C ARG A 48 1.71 -2.47 -7.47
N GLN A 49 1.73 -1.62 -8.49
CA GLN A 49 2.81 -0.67 -8.66
C GLN A 49 2.85 0.34 -7.51
N ALA A 50 1.68 0.77 -7.06
CA ALA A 50 1.62 1.70 -5.93
C ALA A 50 2.12 1.02 -4.66
N LEU A 51 1.72 -0.23 -4.44
CA LEU A 51 2.17 -0.96 -3.27
C LEU A 51 3.68 -1.17 -3.31
N PHE A 52 4.23 -1.39 -4.50
CA PHE A 52 5.67 -1.52 -4.63
C PHE A 52 6.37 -0.22 -4.23
N GLN A 53 5.84 0.93 -4.66
CA GLN A 53 6.41 2.21 -4.25
C GLN A 53 6.39 2.36 -2.74
N LEU A 54 5.28 1.96 -2.12
CA LEU A 54 5.17 2.07 -0.68
C LEU A 54 6.14 1.12 0.03
N SER A 55 6.42 -0.02 -0.58
CA SER A 55 7.36 -0.95 0.02
C SER A 55 8.77 -0.37 -0.01
N GLN A 56 9.09 0.40 -1.05
CA GLN A 56 10.40 1.03 -1.12
C GLN A 56 10.54 2.13 -0.08
N ASN A 57 9.43 2.72 0.33
CA ASN A 57 9.43 3.73 1.39
C ASN A 57 9.20 3.10 2.76
N ARG A 58 9.18 1.76 2.80
CA ARG A 58 9.03 1.02 4.06
C ARG A 58 7.70 1.25 4.75
N LEU A 59 6.70 1.67 4.00
CA LEU A 59 5.36 1.82 4.54
C LEU A 59 4.56 0.55 4.39
N VAL A 60 4.96 -0.31 3.47
CA VAL A 60 4.28 -1.56 3.18
C VAL A 60 5.31 -2.67 3.07
N ARG A 61 4.93 -3.85 3.52
CA ARG A 61 5.78 -5.03 3.43
C ARG A 61 5.16 -5.95 2.38
N LEU A 62 5.94 -6.35 1.40
CA LEU A 62 5.48 -7.28 0.38
C LEU A 62 5.98 -8.66 0.74
N GLU A 63 5.06 -9.61 0.90
CA GLU A 63 5.40 -10.97 1.25
C GLU A 63 5.01 -11.90 0.12
N PRO A 64 5.98 -12.64 -0.43
CA PRO A 64 5.67 -13.54 -1.54
C PRO A 64 4.55 -14.51 -1.20
N ALA A 65 3.65 -14.69 -2.12
CA ALA A 65 2.51 -15.60 -1.98
C ALA A 65 1.52 -15.20 -0.90
N ARG A 66 1.81 -14.17 -0.11
CA ARG A 66 0.89 -13.75 0.94
C ARG A 66 0.27 -12.40 0.68
N GLY A 67 0.97 -11.52 -0.02
CA GLY A 67 0.42 -10.23 -0.38
C GLY A 67 1.15 -9.07 0.26
N ALA A 68 0.47 -7.95 0.36
CA ALA A 68 1.05 -6.74 0.91
C ALA A 68 0.41 -6.43 2.26
N PHE A 69 1.23 -5.94 3.17
CA PHE A 69 0.77 -5.63 4.53
C PHE A 69 1.33 -4.29 4.96
N VAL A 70 0.56 -3.56 5.72
CA VAL A 70 1.03 -2.28 6.27
C VAL A 70 2.22 -2.59 7.17
N ALA A 71 3.33 -1.90 6.91
CA ALA A 71 4.55 -2.12 7.68
C ALA A 71 4.47 -1.40 9.01
N GLY A 72 5.45 -1.68 9.86
CA GLY A 72 5.52 -1.06 11.16
C GLY A 72 5.38 -2.12 12.23
N PRO A 73 5.78 -1.82 13.43
CA PRO A 73 5.72 -2.80 14.51
C PRO A 73 4.28 -3.08 14.87
N SER A 74 3.99 -4.36 15.03
CA SER A 74 2.69 -4.74 15.55
C SER A 74 2.70 -4.42 17.05
N ALA A 75 1.55 -4.57 17.68
CA ALA A 75 1.48 -4.32 19.11
C ALA A 75 2.49 -5.18 19.86
N ASP A 76 2.66 -6.43 19.41
CA ASP A 76 3.61 -7.32 20.07
C ASP A 76 5.03 -6.84 19.91
N GLU A 77 5.38 -6.40 18.71
CA GLU A 77 6.72 -5.90 18.49
C GLU A 77 6.97 -4.61 19.25
N ALA A 78 5.97 -3.80 19.38
CA ALA A 78 6.12 -2.54 20.07
C ALA A 78 6.39 -2.73 21.55
N ARG A 79 6.03 -3.88 22.06
CA ARG A 79 6.27 -4.12 23.48
C ARG A 79 7.65 -4.65 23.78
N GLN A 80 8.44 -4.89 22.78
CA GLN A 80 9.81 -5.33 23.00
C GLN A 80 10.62 -4.27 23.76
#